data_38c6d0b9cb16d529ee42dcb7d5408cd6
#
_entry.id   38c6d0b9cb16d529ee42dcb7d5408cd6
#
_cell.length_a   1.000
_cell.length_b   1.000
_cell.length_c   1.000
_cell.angle_alpha   90.00
_cell.angle_beta   90.00
_cell.angle_gamma   90.00
#
_symmetry.space_group_name_H-M   'P 1'
#
loop_
_entity.id
_entity.type
_entity.pdbx_description
1 polymer ?
#
loop_
_entity_poly.entity_id
_entity_poly.type
_entity_poly.pdbx_seq_one_letter_code
_entity_poly.pdbx_strand_id
1 'polypeptide(L)'
;MTAIVSERLWAYALFAGALSSAGVPLYLYAPKFYFDNYGVGLATLGVALFCLRLLDVVQDPLLGRLSTVFSSRRPAIVCVAAFVLSSAMIGLFAVEPPVAPLLWFVLMLTLVFSAFSFLTINFYAQGVAKAKRLGPAGHLRLARWRETGGLIGICVASAAPAVFATFSSMPFALSAGVFSALTCTAALAMAGQWDRDIIRQPRAFVGVLRDHSARQILLLGLVNAAPVAVTSTLFLFYVESRLTAPEAAGPLLLLFFISAALAAPLWTFVAERFGLKRVMRVAMALAIFSLFWVLFLNSGDVIAFAIICVLSGAAVGADMTLIPAIFAQRIAHIGASTTDGFGLWSFVSKFSLAFAAVILLPSLELAGFRPGQENSATALSVLTWTYALVPCGLKLLAIAVLQRTDLR
;
A
#
# COMPACT_ATOMS: atom_id res chain seq x y z
N MET A 1 27.22 -26.69 14.50
CA MET A 1 26.39 -25.87 15.39
C MET A 1 25.92 -24.66 14.61
N THR A 2 24.74 -24.74 13.99
CA THR A 2 24.08 -23.60 13.35
C THR A 2 23.51 -22.72 14.46
N ALA A 3 24.09 -21.53 14.63
CA ALA A 3 23.57 -20.54 15.55
C ALA A 3 22.09 -20.31 15.20
N ILE A 4 21.20 -20.57 16.15
CA ILE A 4 19.78 -20.22 16.06
C ILE A 4 19.72 -18.71 16.00
N VAL A 5 19.68 -18.16 14.79
CA VAL A 5 19.43 -16.73 14.60
C VAL A 5 18.03 -16.46 15.13
N SER A 6 17.95 -15.82 16.29
CA SER A 6 16.66 -15.47 16.86
C SER A 6 15.91 -14.57 15.86
N GLU A 7 14.73 -15.01 15.44
CA GLU A 7 13.91 -14.31 14.47
C GLU A 7 13.37 -13.01 15.10
N ARG A 8 13.94 -11.86 14.69
CA ARG A 8 13.57 -10.54 15.23
C ARG A 8 12.34 -10.00 14.53
N LEU A 9 11.15 -10.44 14.94
CA LEU A 9 9.87 -10.00 14.34
C LEU A 9 9.63 -8.49 14.52
N TRP A 10 10.09 -7.90 15.62
CA TRP A 10 10.02 -6.46 15.83
C TRP A 10 10.82 -5.66 14.79
N ALA A 11 12.01 -6.14 14.38
CA ALA A 11 12.80 -5.51 13.34
C ALA A 11 12.09 -5.58 11.98
N TYR A 12 11.38 -6.68 11.74
CA TYR A 12 10.56 -6.86 10.55
C TYR A 12 9.38 -5.88 10.53
N ALA A 13 8.69 -5.68 11.67
CA ALA A 13 7.63 -4.68 11.80
C ALA A 13 8.16 -3.25 11.65
N LEU A 14 9.32 -2.94 12.23
CA LEU A 14 9.95 -1.62 12.12
C LEU A 14 10.29 -1.30 10.67
N PHE A 15 10.84 -2.26 9.93
CA PHE A 15 11.16 -2.08 8.52
C PHE A 15 9.90 -1.88 7.66
N ALA A 16 8.84 -2.65 7.95
CA ALA A 16 7.53 -2.45 7.34
C ALA A 16 6.98 -1.05 7.62
N GLY A 17 7.08 -0.59 8.86
CA GLY A 17 6.68 0.75 9.27
C GLY A 17 7.44 1.85 8.54
N ALA A 18 8.76 1.71 8.43
CA ALA A 18 9.62 2.64 7.69
C ALA A 18 9.24 2.71 6.20
N LEU A 19 9.00 1.57 5.54
CA LEU A 19 8.56 1.56 4.15
C LEU A 19 7.17 2.20 3.99
N SER A 20 6.21 1.80 4.81
CA SER A 20 4.83 2.27 4.66
C SER A 20 4.69 3.77 5.00
N SER A 21 5.55 4.30 5.87
CA SER A 21 5.56 5.73 6.21
C SER A 21 5.96 6.64 5.04
N ALA A 22 6.54 6.10 3.95
CA ALA A 22 6.82 6.85 2.74
C ALA A 22 5.55 7.26 1.97
N GLY A 23 4.48 6.46 2.04
CA GLY A 23 3.32 6.61 1.16
C GLY A 23 2.59 7.95 1.32
N VAL A 24 2.21 8.32 2.54
CA VAL A 24 1.44 9.54 2.81
C VAL A 24 2.20 10.81 2.41
N PRO A 25 3.48 11.01 2.78
CA PRO A 25 4.25 12.17 2.32
C PRO A 25 4.27 12.31 0.80
N LEU A 26 4.39 11.20 0.08
CA LEU A 26 4.54 11.22 -1.37
C LEU A 26 3.25 11.58 -2.12
N TYR A 27 2.12 11.05 -1.67
CA TYR A 27 0.86 11.21 -2.42
C TYR A 27 0.02 12.39 -1.93
N LEU A 28 0.12 12.72 -0.67
CA LEU A 28 -0.70 13.78 -0.07
C LEU A 28 0.09 15.09 0.07
N TYR A 29 1.28 15.02 0.65
CA TYR A 29 2.02 16.24 1.03
C TYR A 29 2.93 16.77 -0.08
N ALA A 30 3.60 15.92 -0.86
CA ALA A 30 4.56 16.40 -1.87
C ALA A 30 3.93 17.29 -2.96
N PRO A 31 2.76 16.98 -3.53
CA PRO A 31 2.12 17.86 -4.50
C PRO A 31 1.76 19.21 -3.90
N LYS A 32 1.17 19.20 -2.70
CA LYS A 32 0.81 20.43 -2.00
C LYS A 32 2.04 21.29 -1.66
N PHE A 33 3.11 20.65 -1.17
CA PHE A 33 4.36 21.32 -0.84
C PHE A 33 4.99 22.03 -2.06
N TYR A 34 5.00 21.37 -3.23
CA TYR A 34 5.54 21.96 -4.47
C TYR A 34 4.63 23.04 -5.06
N PHE A 35 3.33 22.91 -4.89
CA PHE A 35 2.38 23.97 -5.24
C PHE A 35 2.58 25.21 -4.37
N ASP A 36 2.59 25.03 -3.06
CA ASP A 36 2.62 26.14 -2.10
C ASP A 36 3.98 26.86 -2.10
N ASN A 37 5.12 26.15 -2.22
CA ASN A 37 6.45 26.74 -2.07
C ASN A 37 7.13 27.11 -3.40
N TYR A 38 6.76 26.43 -4.49
CA TYR A 38 7.44 26.63 -5.79
C TYR A 38 6.49 27.02 -6.93
N GLY A 39 5.18 27.16 -6.65
CA GLY A 39 4.20 27.60 -7.64
C GLY A 39 3.96 26.62 -8.79
N VAL A 40 4.31 25.33 -8.64
CA VAL A 40 4.09 24.31 -9.67
C VAL A 40 2.60 23.97 -9.70
N GLY A 41 1.95 24.14 -10.86
CA GLY A 41 0.51 23.90 -11.00
C GLY A 41 0.07 22.49 -10.59
N LEU A 42 -1.05 22.38 -9.85
CA LEU A 42 -1.56 21.09 -9.35
C LEU A 42 -1.86 20.09 -10.46
N ALA A 43 -2.40 20.56 -11.59
CA ALA A 43 -2.65 19.70 -12.76
C ALA A 43 -1.35 19.08 -13.30
N THR A 44 -0.28 19.88 -13.39
CA THR A 44 1.04 19.40 -13.84
C THR A 44 1.64 18.37 -12.87
N LEU A 45 1.54 18.64 -11.55
CA LEU A 45 1.96 17.70 -10.52
C LEU A 45 1.14 16.39 -10.56
N GLY A 46 -0.17 16.50 -10.80
CA GLY A 46 -1.05 15.36 -10.97
C GLY A 46 -0.68 14.48 -12.16
N VAL A 47 -0.41 15.09 -13.33
CA VAL A 47 0.07 14.37 -14.51
C VAL A 47 1.43 13.72 -14.25
N ALA A 48 2.35 14.42 -13.60
CA ALA A 48 3.66 13.87 -13.25
C ALA A 48 3.53 12.64 -12.33
N LEU A 49 2.70 12.72 -11.29
CA LEU A 49 2.41 11.59 -10.40
C LEU A 49 1.78 10.41 -11.14
N PHE A 50 0.85 10.67 -12.05
CA PHE A 50 0.23 9.62 -12.87
C PHE A 50 1.26 8.91 -13.75
N CYS A 51 2.09 9.68 -14.48
CA CYS A 51 3.16 9.11 -15.31
C CYS A 51 4.16 8.29 -14.48
N LEU A 52 4.53 8.78 -13.29
CA LEU A 52 5.40 8.06 -12.37
C LEU A 52 4.76 6.77 -11.83
N ARG A 53 3.44 6.76 -11.62
CA ARG A 53 2.69 5.55 -11.29
C ARG A 53 2.76 4.50 -12.39
N LEU A 54 2.60 4.91 -13.65
CA LEU A 54 2.75 4.00 -14.79
C LEU A 54 4.16 3.44 -14.89
N LEU A 55 5.17 4.28 -14.69
CA LEU A 55 6.57 3.84 -14.62
C LEU A 55 6.77 2.80 -13.52
N ASP A 56 6.22 3.04 -12.34
CA ASP A 56 6.30 2.16 -11.18
C ASP A 56 5.69 0.77 -11.47
N VAL A 57 4.54 0.74 -12.16
CA VAL A 57 3.89 -0.51 -12.60
C VAL A 57 4.80 -1.32 -13.54
N VAL A 58 5.49 -0.65 -14.49
CA VAL A 58 6.35 -1.32 -15.48
C VAL A 58 7.68 -1.77 -14.89
N GLN A 59 8.25 -1.00 -13.96
CA GLN A 59 9.58 -1.30 -13.40
C GLN A 59 9.57 -2.45 -12.37
N ASP A 60 8.47 -2.72 -11.66
CA ASP A 60 8.41 -3.71 -10.59
C ASP A 60 8.87 -5.12 -11.01
N PRO A 61 8.43 -5.68 -12.16
CA PRO A 61 8.95 -6.96 -12.62
C PRO A 61 10.45 -6.94 -12.92
N LEU A 62 10.99 -5.81 -13.39
CA LEU A 62 12.43 -5.65 -13.67
C LEU A 62 13.24 -5.57 -12.36
N LEU A 63 12.71 -4.86 -11.36
CA LEU A 63 13.31 -4.77 -10.03
C LEU A 63 13.31 -6.12 -9.31
N GLY A 64 12.26 -6.94 -9.51
CA GLY A 64 12.22 -8.32 -9.05
C GLY A 64 13.34 -9.16 -9.62
N ARG A 65 13.59 -9.07 -10.94
CA ARG A 65 14.73 -9.74 -11.61
C ARG A 65 16.06 -9.23 -11.09
N LEU A 66 16.23 -7.92 -10.97
CA LEU A 66 17.45 -7.31 -10.45
C LEU A 66 17.78 -7.82 -9.05
N SER A 67 16.77 -7.92 -8.19
CA SER A 67 16.90 -8.49 -6.84
C SER A 67 17.37 -9.96 -6.87
N THR A 68 16.93 -10.74 -7.84
CA THR A 68 17.36 -12.14 -8.00
C THR A 68 18.81 -12.23 -8.47
N VAL A 69 19.22 -11.39 -9.43
CA VAL A 69 20.61 -11.35 -9.94
C VAL A 69 21.59 -11.00 -8.81
N PHE A 70 21.24 -10.04 -7.97
CA PHE A 70 22.09 -9.57 -6.88
C PHE A 70 21.82 -10.25 -5.53
N SER A 71 21.18 -11.40 -5.51
CA SER A 71 20.80 -12.12 -4.29
C SER A 71 21.96 -12.38 -3.33
N SER A 72 23.18 -12.68 -3.85
CA SER A 72 24.38 -12.91 -3.04
C SER A 72 24.85 -11.67 -2.26
N ARG A 73 24.53 -10.45 -2.74
CA ARG A 73 24.88 -9.17 -2.12
C ARG A 73 23.64 -8.45 -1.55
N ARG A 74 22.55 -9.16 -1.31
CA ARG A 74 21.26 -8.58 -0.88
C ARG A 74 21.38 -7.59 0.28
N PRO A 75 22.08 -7.85 1.40
CA PRO A 75 22.20 -6.88 2.50
C PRO A 75 22.78 -5.55 2.04
N ALA A 76 23.84 -5.58 1.23
CA ALA A 76 24.49 -4.36 0.74
C ALA A 76 23.57 -3.55 -0.18
N ILE A 77 22.88 -4.21 -1.10
CA ILE A 77 21.99 -3.54 -2.05
C ILE A 77 20.74 -2.98 -1.37
N VAL A 78 20.21 -3.68 -0.35
CA VAL A 78 19.13 -3.15 0.49
C VAL A 78 19.59 -1.90 1.25
N CYS A 79 20.81 -1.87 1.78
CA CYS A 79 21.37 -0.67 2.41
C CYS A 79 21.50 0.48 1.41
N VAL A 80 21.99 0.21 0.19
CA VAL A 80 22.07 1.23 -0.88
C VAL A 80 20.68 1.75 -1.25
N ALA A 81 19.70 0.87 -1.43
CA ALA A 81 18.33 1.28 -1.74
C ALA A 81 17.69 2.08 -0.60
N ALA A 82 17.93 1.71 0.66
CA ALA A 82 17.47 2.47 1.83
C ALA A 82 18.13 3.86 1.89
N PHE A 83 19.42 3.96 1.56
CA PHE A 83 20.13 5.22 1.46
C PHE A 83 19.56 6.11 0.32
N VAL A 84 19.31 5.54 -0.86
CA VAL A 84 18.69 6.25 -1.99
C VAL A 84 17.30 6.76 -1.60
N LEU A 85 16.47 5.92 -0.97
CA LEU A 85 15.13 6.29 -0.50
C LEU A 85 15.19 7.48 0.48
N SER A 86 16.08 7.39 1.47
CA SER A 86 16.27 8.43 2.49
C SER A 86 16.77 9.74 1.88
N SER A 87 17.79 9.66 1.02
CA SER A 87 18.37 10.84 0.35
C SER A 87 17.36 11.52 -0.58
N ALA A 88 16.57 10.74 -1.32
CA ALA A 88 15.55 11.28 -2.19
C ALA A 88 14.38 11.94 -1.41
N MET A 89 14.01 11.41 -0.23
CA MET A 89 13.03 12.05 0.65
C MET A 89 13.56 13.38 1.22
N ILE A 90 14.82 13.43 1.63
CA ILE A 90 15.46 14.69 2.05
C ILE A 90 15.52 15.66 0.88
N GLY A 91 15.93 15.21 -0.32
CA GLY A 91 15.96 16.01 -1.54
C GLY A 91 14.58 16.59 -1.90
N LEU A 92 13.51 15.85 -1.64
CA LEU A 92 12.15 16.26 -1.97
C LEU A 92 11.62 17.37 -1.05
N PHE A 93 11.93 17.33 0.27
CA PHE A 93 11.30 18.20 1.28
C PHE A 93 12.26 19.14 2.01
N ALA A 94 13.57 18.91 1.94
CA ALA A 94 14.55 19.68 2.73
C ALA A 94 15.61 20.37 1.86
N VAL A 95 15.65 20.11 0.55
CA VAL A 95 16.61 20.72 -0.37
C VAL A 95 15.87 21.61 -1.35
N GLU A 96 16.33 22.85 -1.49
CA GLU A 96 15.85 23.75 -2.55
C GLU A 96 16.21 23.15 -3.93
N PRO A 97 15.26 23.12 -4.88
CA PRO A 97 15.51 22.56 -6.20
C PRO A 97 16.66 23.26 -6.93
N PRO A 98 17.79 22.56 -7.24
CA PRO A 98 18.90 23.15 -7.99
C PRO A 98 18.60 23.30 -9.50
N VAL A 99 17.49 22.73 -9.94
CA VAL A 99 16.96 22.78 -11.31
C VAL A 99 15.48 23.18 -11.28
N ALA A 100 14.84 23.25 -12.44
CA ALA A 100 13.40 23.56 -12.49
C ALA A 100 12.60 22.69 -11.47
N PRO A 101 11.75 23.30 -10.61
CA PRO A 101 11.09 22.58 -9.51
C PRO A 101 10.31 21.32 -9.94
N LEU A 102 9.63 21.38 -11.08
CA LEU A 102 8.95 20.20 -11.63
C LEU A 102 9.92 19.07 -11.99
N LEU A 103 11.06 19.39 -12.62
CA LEU A 103 12.06 18.38 -12.97
C LEU A 103 12.66 17.76 -11.70
N TRP A 104 12.97 18.58 -10.71
CA TRP A 104 13.47 18.09 -9.42
C TRP A 104 12.45 17.17 -8.72
N PHE A 105 11.17 17.56 -8.68
CA PHE A 105 10.06 16.75 -8.18
C PHE A 105 10.02 15.38 -8.86
N VAL A 106 10.03 15.35 -10.20
CA VAL A 106 9.99 14.11 -10.98
C VAL A 106 11.22 13.23 -10.71
N LEU A 107 12.42 13.81 -10.65
CA LEU A 107 13.67 13.08 -10.38
C LEU A 107 13.65 12.46 -8.98
N MET A 108 13.30 13.25 -7.95
CA MET A 108 13.27 12.74 -6.56
C MET A 108 12.22 11.67 -6.40
N LEU A 109 11.02 11.86 -6.94
CA LEU A 109 9.96 10.84 -6.88
C LEU A 109 10.32 9.57 -7.67
N THR A 110 10.99 9.67 -8.79
CA THR A 110 11.48 8.49 -9.52
C THR A 110 12.44 7.67 -8.66
N LEU A 111 13.37 8.33 -7.97
CA LEU A 111 14.30 7.66 -7.06
C LEU A 111 13.56 7.02 -5.87
N VAL A 112 12.60 7.75 -5.27
CA VAL A 112 11.80 7.24 -4.16
C VAL A 112 11.00 6.01 -4.58
N PHE A 113 10.23 6.08 -5.68
CA PHE A 113 9.41 4.95 -6.12
C PHE A 113 10.25 3.74 -6.49
N SER A 114 11.37 3.94 -7.21
CA SER A 114 12.25 2.83 -7.58
C SER A 114 12.88 2.16 -6.36
N ALA A 115 13.42 2.96 -5.42
CA ALA A 115 14.01 2.43 -4.20
C ALA A 115 12.96 1.76 -3.29
N PHE A 116 11.79 2.38 -3.12
CA PHE A 116 10.66 1.83 -2.37
C PHE A 116 10.19 0.49 -2.93
N SER A 117 9.99 0.40 -4.25
CA SER A 117 9.58 -0.84 -4.91
C SER A 117 10.62 -1.95 -4.74
N PHE A 118 11.90 -1.62 -4.96
CA PHE A 118 12.99 -2.57 -4.77
C PHE A 118 13.05 -3.10 -3.34
N LEU A 119 12.99 -2.21 -2.34
CA LEU A 119 12.97 -2.59 -0.92
C LEU A 119 11.76 -3.44 -0.58
N THR A 120 10.58 -3.06 -1.05
CA THR A 120 9.33 -3.78 -0.81
C THR A 120 9.38 -5.21 -1.36
N ILE A 121 9.81 -5.39 -2.61
CA ILE A 121 9.93 -6.69 -3.27
C ILE A 121 10.90 -7.59 -2.47
N ASN A 122 12.08 -7.06 -2.09
CA ASN A 122 13.05 -7.81 -1.29
C ASN A 122 12.51 -8.17 0.09
N PHE A 123 11.81 -7.25 0.72
CA PHE A 123 11.24 -7.44 2.06
C PHE A 123 10.17 -8.53 2.08
N TYR A 124 9.27 -8.55 1.11
CA TYR A 124 8.28 -9.63 0.99
C TYR A 124 8.95 -10.98 0.66
N ALA A 125 9.94 -10.98 -0.23
CA ALA A 125 10.68 -12.18 -0.57
C ALA A 125 11.43 -12.77 0.63
N GLN A 126 12.07 -11.92 1.44
CA GLN A 126 12.70 -12.31 2.70
C GLN A 126 11.69 -12.89 3.68
N GLY A 127 10.48 -12.33 3.71
CA GLY A 127 9.38 -12.83 4.54
C GLY A 127 9.03 -14.29 4.28
N VAL A 128 9.08 -14.75 3.03
CA VAL A 128 8.81 -16.15 2.69
C VAL A 128 9.85 -17.10 3.31
N ALA A 129 11.14 -16.76 3.20
CA ALA A 129 12.22 -17.54 3.80
C ALA A 129 12.11 -17.58 5.34
N LYS A 130 11.81 -16.41 5.93
CA LYS A 130 11.64 -16.26 7.38
C LYS A 130 10.44 -17.02 7.91
N ALA A 131 9.31 -16.98 7.20
CA ALA A 131 8.08 -17.66 7.58
C ALA A 131 8.26 -19.19 7.70
N LYS A 132 9.07 -19.80 6.83
CA LYS A 132 9.40 -21.23 6.91
C LYS A 132 10.04 -21.64 8.24
N ARG A 133 10.83 -20.74 8.85
CA ARG A 133 11.49 -20.99 10.15
C ARG A 133 10.54 -20.81 11.34
N LEU A 134 9.42 -20.10 11.15
CA LEU A 134 8.42 -19.83 12.18
C LEU A 134 7.36 -20.94 12.31
N GLY A 135 7.45 -22.01 11.51
CA GLY A 135 6.54 -23.14 11.55
C GLY A 135 5.25 -22.96 10.72
N PRO A 136 4.24 -23.81 10.90
CA PRO A 136 3.05 -23.87 10.04
C PRO A 136 2.27 -22.56 9.88
N ALA A 137 2.15 -21.78 10.96
CA ALA A 137 1.50 -20.45 10.93
C ALA A 137 2.46 -19.29 10.62
N GLY A 138 3.71 -19.59 10.20
CA GLY A 138 4.76 -18.59 10.03
C GLY A 138 4.42 -17.45 9.08
N HIS A 139 3.74 -17.75 7.96
CA HIS A 139 3.30 -16.74 6.99
C HIS A 139 2.29 -15.76 7.58
N LEU A 140 1.34 -16.24 8.37
CA LEU A 140 0.34 -15.41 9.06
C LEU A 140 0.97 -14.56 10.16
N ARG A 141 1.83 -15.19 10.99
CA ARG A 141 2.55 -14.48 12.07
C ARG A 141 3.38 -13.34 11.52
N LEU A 142 4.09 -13.59 10.42
CA LEU A 142 4.93 -12.59 9.77
C LEU A 142 4.10 -11.49 9.11
N ALA A 143 2.99 -11.85 8.43
CA ALA A 143 2.06 -10.90 7.85
C ALA A 143 1.48 -9.97 8.94
N ARG A 144 1.07 -10.52 10.10
CA ARG A 144 0.59 -9.71 11.22
C ARG A 144 1.60 -8.64 11.66
N TRP A 145 2.86 -9.03 11.89
CA TRP A 145 3.90 -8.10 12.29
C TRP A 145 4.18 -7.03 11.21
N ARG A 146 4.24 -7.47 9.95
CA ARG A 146 4.45 -6.59 8.81
C ARG A 146 3.34 -5.55 8.67
N GLU A 147 2.09 -6.00 8.60
CA GLU A 147 0.96 -5.10 8.34
C GLU A 147 0.69 -4.18 9.53
N THR A 148 0.78 -4.70 10.75
CA THR A 148 0.64 -3.85 11.94
C THR A 148 1.75 -2.78 11.98
N GLY A 149 3.00 -3.15 11.74
CA GLY A 149 4.11 -2.19 11.65
C GLY A 149 3.90 -1.17 10.53
N GLY A 150 3.49 -1.64 9.35
CA GLY A 150 3.20 -0.79 8.19
C GLY A 150 2.09 0.23 8.45
N LEU A 151 0.97 -0.21 9.01
CA LEU A 151 -0.16 0.68 9.32
C LEU A 151 0.18 1.70 10.42
N ILE A 152 0.93 1.30 11.45
CA ILE A 152 1.45 2.25 12.45
C ILE A 152 2.35 3.29 11.77
N GLY A 153 3.23 2.87 10.85
CA GLY A 153 4.09 3.77 10.09
C GLY A 153 3.30 4.80 9.28
N ILE A 154 2.23 4.38 8.61
CA ILE A 154 1.31 5.29 7.88
C ILE A 154 0.68 6.30 8.83
N CYS A 155 0.16 5.86 9.99
CA CYS A 155 -0.47 6.74 10.97
C CYS A 155 0.52 7.81 11.48
N VAL A 156 1.74 7.39 11.83
CA VAL A 156 2.80 8.30 12.29
C VAL A 156 3.17 9.30 11.20
N ALA A 157 3.37 8.84 9.97
CA ALA A 157 3.73 9.70 8.84
C ALA A 157 2.62 10.71 8.48
N SER A 158 1.36 10.32 8.66
CA SER A 158 0.21 11.21 8.41
C SER A 158 0.16 12.36 9.42
N ALA A 159 0.49 12.11 10.68
CA ALA A 159 0.43 13.10 11.74
C ALA A 159 1.72 13.95 11.84
N ALA A 160 2.86 13.43 11.41
CA ALA A 160 4.16 14.03 11.65
C ALA A 160 4.30 15.50 11.19
N PRO A 161 3.91 15.91 9.96
CA PRO A 161 4.05 17.30 9.55
C PRO A 161 3.19 18.28 10.38
N ALA A 162 1.98 17.86 10.76
CA ALA A 162 1.11 18.67 11.59
C ALA A 162 1.68 18.86 13.01
N VAL A 163 2.21 17.78 13.60
CA VAL A 163 2.88 17.86 14.91
C VAL A 163 4.13 18.72 14.83
N PHE A 164 4.96 18.58 13.81
CA PHE A 164 6.18 19.39 13.68
C PHE A 164 5.89 20.86 13.38
N ALA A 165 4.79 21.17 12.74
CA ALA A 165 4.37 22.56 12.51
C ALA A 165 4.08 23.34 13.81
N THR A 166 3.84 22.65 14.94
CA THR A 166 3.61 23.32 16.24
C THR A 166 4.87 23.93 16.84
N PHE A 167 6.08 23.46 16.44
CA PHE A 167 7.34 23.92 17.03
C PHE A 167 8.49 24.13 16.02
N SER A 168 8.25 23.96 14.73
CA SER A 168 9.25 24.14 13.67
C SER A 168 8.70 24.92 12.49
N SER A 169 9.52 25.81 11.94
CA SER A 169 9.23 26.52 10.69
C SER A 169 9.40 25.64 9.43
N MET A 170 10.04 24.45 9.58
CA MET A 170 10.31 23.53 8.47
C MET A 170 9.74 22.12 8.76
N PRO A 171 8.41 21.97 8.92
CA PRO A 171 7.81 20.72 9.37
C PRO A 171 8.03 19.56 8.39
N PHE A 172 8.04 19.82 7.11
CA PHE A 172 8.27 18.80 6.08
C PHE A 172 9.73 18.32 6.03
N ALA A 173 10.69 19.23 6.19
CA ALA A 173 12.11 18.89 6.26
C ALA A 173 12.41 18.04 7.50
N LEU A 174 11.82 18.38 8.65
CA LEU A 174 11.91 17.59 9.87
C LEU A 174 11.29 16.21 9.70
N SER A 175 10.12 16.11 9.06
CA SER A 175 9.46 14.85 8.75
C SER A 175 10.35 13.95 7.86
N ALA A 176 10.99 14.52 6.84
CA ALA A 176 11.93 13.81 5.99
C ALA A 176 13.18 13.33 6.75
N GLY A 177 13.68 14.14 7.68
CA GLY A 177 14.81 13.76 8.56
C GLY A 177 14.44 12.59 9.48
N VAL A 178 13.29 12.65 10.14
CA VAL A 178 12.78 11.57 11.01
C VAL A 178 12.51 10.30 10.20
N PHE A 179 11.90 10.42 9.01
CA PHE A 179 11.73 9.30 8.07
C PHE A 179 13.07 8.65 7.72
N SER A 180 14.08 9.45 7.40
CA SER A 180 15.42 8.96 7.06
C SER A 180 16.08 8.24 8.23
N ALA A 181 16.00 8.81 9.43
CA ALA A 181 16.50 8.18 10.65
C ALA A 181 15.79 6.85 10.94
N LEU A 182 14.45 6.81 10.78
CA LEU A 182 13.66 5.59 10.93
C LEU A 182 14.07 4.53 9.90
N THR A 183 14.24 4.91 8.64
CA THR A 183 14.64 4.00 7.56
C THR A 183 16.05 3.44 7.79
N CYS A 184 17.00 4.26 8.20
CA CYS A 184 18.35 3.80 8.57
C CYS A 184 18.32 2.85 9.77
N THR A 185 17.58 3.20 10.83
CA THR A 185 17.44 2.36 12.03
C THR A 185 16.80 1.02 11.69
N ALA A 186 15.76 1.03 10.86
CA ALA A 186 15.10 -0.19 10.38
C ALA A 186 16.04 -1.06 9.53
N ALA A 187 16.81 -0.45 8.62
CA ALA A 187 17.80 -1.16 7.82
C ALA A 187 18.89 -1.81 8.68
N LEU A 188 19.40 -1.11 9.69
CA LEU A 188 20.36 -1.64 10.65
C LEU A 188 19.77 -2.77 11.51
N ALA A 189 18.53 -2.62 11.99
CA ALA A 189 17.84 -3.66 12.75
C ALA A 189 17.66 -4.95 11.94
N MET A 190 17.48 -4.81 10.62
CA MET A 190 17.32 -5.92 9.67
C MET A 190 18.65 -6.45 9.12
N ALA A 191 19.79 -5.80 9.34
CA ALA A 191 21.06 -6.13 8.68
C ALA A 191 21.48 -7.61 8.82
N GLY A 192 21.26 -8.21 10.00
CA GLY A 192 21.54 -9.63 10.25
C GLY A 192 20.40 -10.61 9.90
N GLN A 193 19.29 -10.10 9.36
CA GLN A 193 18.09 -10.87 9.08
C GLN A 193 17.89 -11.19 7.59
N TRP A 194 18.75 -10.68 6.70
CA TRP A 194 18.69 -10.93 5.27
C TRP A 194 19.38 -12.25 4.92
N ASP A 195 18.63 -13.18 4.33
CA ASP A 195 19.18 -14.41 3.80
C ASP A 195 19.98 -14.17 2.51
N ARG A 196 21.16 -14.77 2.45
CA ARG A 196 22.05 -14.74 1.27
C ARG A 196 21.76 -15.89 0.32
N ASP A 197 21.24 -16.99 0.84
CA ASP A 197 20.96 -18.20 0.08
C ASP A 197 19.57 -18.13 -0.54
N ILE A 198 19.50 -17.60 -1.75
CA ILE A 198 18.31 -17.76 -2.58
C ILE A 198 18.65 -18.83 -3.62
N ILE A 199 17.87 -19.87 -3.61
CA ILE A 199 17.88 -20.91 -4.62
C ILE A 199 17.76 -20.23 -5.98
N ARG A 200 18.87 -20.17 -6.73
CA ARG A 200 18.89 -19.71 -8.11
C ARG A 200 18.01 -20.66 -8.95
N GLN A 201 16.76 -20.29 -9.12
CA GLN A 201 15.91 -21.00 -10.07
C GLN A 201 15.90 -20.22 -11.40
N PRO A 202 16.24 -20.89 -12.52
CA PRO A 202 16.43 -20.23 -13.82
C PRO A 202 15.14 -19.76 -14.51
N ARG A 203 13.96 -19.98 -13.94
CA ARG A 203 12.65 -19.67 -14.58
C ARG A 203 11.76 -18.82 -13.67
N ALA A 204 12.12 -17.55 -13.61
CA ALA A 204 11.58 -16.58 -12.69
C ALA A 204 10.05 -16.39 -12.77
N PHE A 205 9.55 -15.59 -13.71
CA PHE A 205 8.11 -15.29 -13.83
C PHE A 205 7.29 -16.46 -14.38
N VAL A 206 7.87 -17.23 -15.30
CA VAL A 206 7.19 -18.34 -15.97
C VAL A 206 6.74 -19.44 -15.00
N GLY A 207 7.53 -19.69 -13.94
CA GLY A 207 7.17 -20.67 -12.91
C GLY A 207 5.92 -20.29 -12.14
N VAL A 208 5.82 -19.04 -11.72
CA VAL A 208 4.65 -18.49 -11.01
C VAL A 208 3.42 -18.47 -11.92
N LEU A 209 3.57 -18.00 -13.17
CA LEU A 209 2.48 -17.90 -14.12
C LEU A 209 2.02 -19.25 -14.71
N ARG A 210 2.82 -20.30 -14.61
CA ARG A 210 2.42 -21.66 -14.99
C ARG A 210 1.60 -22.36 -13.91
N ASP A 211 1.82 -22.00 -12.65
CA ASP A 211 1.05 -22.59 -11.56
C ASP A 211 -0.38 -22.03 -11.53
N HIS A 212 -1.35 -22.92 -11.62
CA HIS A 212 -2.77 -22.57 -11.68
C HIS A 212 -3.23 -21.82 -10.42
N SER A 213 -2.86 -22.31 -9.23
CA SER A 213 -3.25 -21.72 -7.97
C SER A 213 -2.57 -20.36 -7.75
N ALA A 214 -1.30 -20.21 -8.12
CA ALA A 214 -0.62 -18.90 -8.03
C ALA A 214 -1.29 -17.85 -8.92
N ARG A 215 -1.68 -18.21 -10.15
CA ARG A 215 -2.47 -17.31 -11.04
C ARG A 215 -3.81 -16.93 -10.43
N GLN A 216 -4.52 -17.89 -9.84
CA GLN A 216 -5.80 -17.61 -9.17
C GLN A 216 -5.63 -16.67 -7.98
N ILE A 217 -4.55 -16.83 -7.19
CA ILE A 217 -4.26 -15.94 -6.06
C ILE A 217 -3.86 -14.54 -6.55
N LEU A 218 -3.09 -14.42 -7.64
CA LEU A 218 -2.79 -13.14 -8.28
C LEU A 218 -4.05 -12.45 -8.80
N LEU A 219 -4.95 -13.20 -9.46
CA LEU A 219 -6.25 -12.69 -9.92
C LEU A 219 -7.11 -12.26 -8.73
N LEU A 220 -7.14 -13.05 -7.65
CA LEU A 220 -7.81 -12.66 -6.40
C LEU A 220 -7.22 -11.37 -5.84
N GLY A 221 -5.90 -11.23 -5.82
CA GLY A 221 -5.20 -10.01 -5.40
C GLY A 221 -5.60 -8.80 -6.24
N LEU A 222 -5.63 -8.95 -7.57
CA LEU A 222 -6.04 -7.92 -8.52
C LEU A 222 -7.48 -7.44 -8.26
N VAL A 223 -8.41 -8.38 -8.25
CA VAL A 223 -9.86 -8.08 -8.08
C VAL A 223 -10.12 -7.52 -6.68
N ASN A 224 -9.43 -8.02 -5.66
CA ASN A 224 -9.63 -7.58 -4.28
C ASN A 224 -8.94 -6.24 -3.97
N ALA A 225 -7.90 -5.84 -4.70
CA ALA A 225 -7.28 -4.52 -4.58
C ALA A 225 -8.12 -3.42 -5.24
N ALA A 226 -8.90 -3.77 -6.26
CA ALA A 226 -9.70 -2.81 -7.02
C ALA A 226 -10.74 -2.03 -6.17
N PRO A 227 -11.51 -2.62 -5.23
CA PRO A 227 -12.36 -1.89 -4.30
C PRO A 227 -11.65 -0.79 -3.52
N VAL A 228 -10.47 -1.11 -2.97
CA VAL A 228 -9.64 -0.15 -2.24
C VAL A 228 -9.15 0.96 -3.16
N ALA A 229 -8.79 0.63 -4.39
CA ALA A 229 -8.39 1.60 -5.41
C ALA A 229 -9.52 2.58 -5.74
N VAL A 230 -10.76 2.08 -5.91
CA VAL A 230 -11.95 2.90 -6.16
C VAL A 230 -12.21 3.85 -4.99
N THR A 231 -12.30 3.30 -3.78
CA THR A 231 -12.60 4.12 -2.58
C THR A 231 -11.49 5.13 -2.30
N SER A 232 -10.22 4.77 -2.43
CA SER A 232 -9.10 5.69 -2.23
C SER A 232 -9.10 6.83 -3.25
N THR A 233 -9.41 6.55 -4.53
CA THR A 233 -9.45 7.56 -5.58
C THR A 233 -10.59 8.57 -5.35
N LEU A 234 -11.73 8.11 -4.87
CA LEU A 234 -12.94 8.90 -4.74
C LEU A 234 -13.14 9.48 -3.33
N PHE A 235 -12.36 9.07 -2.33
CA PHE A 235 -12.54 9.40 -0.93
C PHE A 235 -12.64 10.91 -0.67
N LEU A 236 -11.66 11.68 -1.16
CA LEU A 236 -11.65 13.13 -0.96
C LEU A 236 -12.85 13.79 -1.63
N PHE A 237 -13.16 13.42 -2.87
CA PHE A 237 -14.31 13.96 -3.60
C PHE A 237 -15.62 13.66 -2.88
N TYR A 238 -15.76 12.46 -2.30
CA TYR A 238 -16.94 12.07 -1.54
C TYR A 238 -17.08 12.91 -0.25
N VAL A 239 -15.99 13.05 0.51
CA VAL A 239 -16.00 13.81 1.78
C VAL A 239 -16.22 15.31 1.53
N GLU A 240 -15.56 15.88 0.52
CA GLU A 240 -15.67 17.31 0.20
C GLU A 240 -17.02 17.68 -0.44
N SER A 241 -17.45 16.94 -1.47
CA SER A 241 -18.59 17.32 -2.29
C SER A 241 -19.92 16.70 -1.84
N ARG A 242 -19.92 15.46 -1.33
CA ARG A 242 -21.15 14.77 -0.90
C ARG A 242 -21.44 14.97 0.57
N LEU A 243 -20.43 14.83 1.45
CA LEU A 243 -20.60 15.08 2.89
C LEU A 243 -20.45 16.55 3.25
N THR A 244 -19.92 17.38 2.37
CA THR A 244 -19.67 18.82 2.60
C THR A 244 -18.84 19.11 3.86
N ALA A 245 -17.84 18.26 4.13
CA ALA A 245 -17.01 18.29 5.34
C ALA A 245 -15.50 18.15 5.02
N PRO A 246 -14.89 19.05 4.25
CA PRO A 246 -13.50 18.94 3.82
C PRO A 246 -12.50 18.83 4.98
N GLU A 247 -12.75 19.49 6.11
CA GLU A 247 -11.90 19.40 7.31
C GLU A 247 -11.94 18.02 7.98
N ALA A 248 -12.98 17.25 7.75
CA ALA A 248 -13.10 15.87 8.29
C ALA A 248 -12.29 14.84 7.49
N ALA A 249 -11.81 15.16 6.28
CA ALA A 249 -11.15 14.21 5.40
C ALA A 249 -9.91 13.57 6.04
N GLY A 250 -9.02 14.37 6.62
CA GLY A 250 -7.82 13.90 7.31
C GLY A 250 -8.14 12.99 8.51
N PRO A 251 -8.94 13.43 9.48
CA PRO A 251 -9.38 12.62 10.61
C PRO A 251 -10.07 11.31 10.21
N LEU A 252 -10.95 11.32 9.21
CA LEU A 252 -11.64 10.12 8.71
C LEU A 252 -10.68 9.12 8.06
N LEU A 253 -9.71 9.60 7.28
CA LEU A 253 -8.68 8.77 6.68
C LEU A 253 -7.78 8.13 7.76
N LEU A 254 -7.40 8.92 8.77
CA LEU A 254 -6.62 8.42 9.90
C LEU A 254 -7.38 7.34 10.68
N LEU A 255 -8.67 7.57 10.95
CA LEU A 255 -9.55 6.61 11.62
C LEU A 255 -9.65 5.29 10.84
N PHE A 256 -9.77 5.36 9.52
CA PHE A 256 -9.75 4.20 8.63
C PHE A 256 -8.45 3.39 8.77
N PHE A 257 -7.28 4.04 8.73
CA PHE A 257 -5.99 3.35 8.85
C PHE A 257 -5.75 2.81 10.26
N ILE A 258 -6.13 3.52 11.31
CA ILE A 258 -6.05 3.03 12.70
C ILE A 258 -6.91 1.77 12.85
N SER A 259 -8.12 1.79 12.32
CA SER A 259 -9.01 0.63 12.36
C SER A 259 -8.41 -0.58 11.64
N ALA A 260 -7.83 -0.36 10.45
CA ALA A 260 -7.12 -1.41 9.72
C ALA A 260 -5.94 -1.99 10.53
N ALA A 261 -5.15 -1.11 11.18
CA ALA A 261 -4.00 -1.51 11.99
C ALA A 261 -4.40 -2.38 13.20
N LEU A 262 -5.46 -1.97 13.89
CA LEU A 262 -5.96 -2.71 15.07
C LEU A 262 -6.64 -4.03 14.66
N ALA A 263 -7.32 -4.07 13.52
CA ALA A 263 -8.00 -5.25 13.04
C ALA A 263 -7.05 -6.31 12.44
N ALA A 264 -5.92 -5.92 11.85
CA ALA A 264 -4.99 -6.83 11.19
C ALA A 264 -4.52 -8.00 12.08
N PRO A 265 -4.06 -7.79 13.34
CA PRO A 265 -3.68 -8.89 14.23
C PRO A 265 -4.88 -9.76 14.64
N LEU A 266 -6.08 -9.17 14.78
CA LEU A 266 -7.30 -9.90 15.13
C LEU A 266 -7.70 -10.86 14.00
N TRP A 267 -7.71 -10.38 12.75
CA TRP A 267 -8.00 -11.21 11.59
C TRP A 267 -7.04 -12.38 11.44
N THR A 268 -5.75 -12.15 11.70
CA THR A 268 -4.74 -13.20 11.66
C THR A 268 -5.01 -14.26 12.72
N PHE A 269 -5.29 -13.85 13.95
CA PHE A 269 -5.61 -14.76 15.05
C PHE A 269 -6.86 -15.60 14.75
N VAL A 270 -7.91 -14.97 14.23
CA VAL A 270 -9.14 -15.66 13.83
C VAL A 270 -8.89 -16.62 12.66
N ALA A 271 -8.04 -16.23 11.70
CA ALA A 271 -7.70 -17.08 10.55
C ALA A 271 -6.90 -18.33 10.94
N GLU A 272 -6.06 -18.26 11.96
CA GLU A 272 -5.35 -19.42 12.52
C GLU A 272 -6.32 -20.46 13.10
N ARG A 273 -7.47 -20.03 13.64
CA ARG A 273 -8.48 -20.92 14.27
C ARG A 273 -9.52 -21.44 13.29
N PHE A 274 -10.06 -20.56 12.45
CA PHE A 274 -11.23 -20.85 11.62
C PHE A 274 -10.90 -21.07 10.13
N GLY A 275 -9.64 -20.90 9.77
CA GLY A 275 -9.14 -21.07 8.41
C GLY A 275 -9.28 -19.81 7.54
N LEU A 276 -8.25 -19.56 6.74
CA LEU A 276 -8.07 -18.39 5.89
C LEU A 276 -9.28 -18.06 5.01
N LYS A 277 -9.79 -19.07 4.29
CA LYS A 277 -10.86 -18.90 3.29
C LYS A 277 -12.19 -18.43 3.93
N ARG A 278 -12.50 -18.94 5.13
CA ARG A 278 -13.71 -18.51 5.86
C ARG A 278 -13.58 -17.08 6.35
N VAL A 279 -12.47 -16.77 6.97
CA VAL A 279 -12.22 -15.45 7.56
C VAL A 279 -12.18 -14.36 6.48
N MET A 280 -11.54 -14.64 5.34
CA MET A 280 -11.56 -13.71 4.21
C MET A 280 -12.98 -13.43 3.69
N ARG A 281 -13.83 -14.44 3.59
CA ARG A 281 -15.24 -14.22 3.19
C ARG A 281 -15.98 -13.31 4.16
N VAL A 282 -15.77 -13.49 5.46
CA VAL A 282 -16.38 -12.63 6.49
C VAL A 282 -15.86 -11.19 6.35
N ALA A 283 -14.56 -10.99 6.18
CA ALA A 283 -13.98 -9.66 5.99
C ALA A 283 -14.49 -8.97 4.71
N MET A 284 -14.58 -9.71 3.59
CA MET A 284 -15.15 -9.18 2.34
C MET A 284 -16.65 -8.85 2.48
N ALA A 285 -17.41 -9.67 3.21
CA ALA A 285 -18.81 -9.37 3.52
C ALA A 285 -18.96 -8.12 4.41
N LEU A 286 -18.06 -7.93 5.37
CA LEU A 286 -18.01 -6.72 6.21
C LEU A 286 -17.71 -5.47 5.34
N ALA A 287 -16.80 -5.57 4.37
CA ALA A 287 -16.53 -4.48 3.44
C ALA A 287 -17.77 -4.12 2.60
N ILE A 288 -18.47 -5.12 2.05
CA ILE A 288 -19.71 -4.90 1.31
C ILE A 288 -20.76 -4.24 2.19
N PHE A 289 -20.98 -4.80 3.39
CA PHE A 289 -21.95 -4.26 4.35
C PHE A 289 -21.66 -2.79 4.68
N SER A 290 -20.41 -2.45 5.01
CA SER A 290 -20.03 -1.09 5.37
C SER A 290 -20.20 -0.11 4.20
N LEU A 291 -19.76 -0.47 2.99
CA LEU A 291 -19.82 0.41 1.82
C LEU A 291 -21.23 0.57 1.28
N PHE A 292 -22.10 -0.43 1.47
CA PHE A 292 -23.53 -0.33 1.07
C PHE A 292 -24.26 0.80 1.81
N TRP A 293 -23.93 1.04 3.08
CA TRP A 293 -24.54 2.11 3.86
C TRP A 293 -24.20 3.53 3.39
N VAL A 294 -23.14 3.68 2.58
CA VAL A 294 -22.77 4.98 1.97
C VAL A 294 -23.90 5.53 1.10
N LEU A 295 -24.73 4.67 0.50
CA LEU A 295 -25.87 5.06 -0.35
C LEU A 295 -26.92 5.90 0.40
N PHE A 296 -27.01 5.77 1.70
CA PHE A 296 -28.04 6.41 2.53
C PHE A 296 -27.53 7.68 3.23
N LEU A 297 -26.27 8.05 3.02
CA LEU A 297 -25.68 9.22 3.66
C LEU A 297 -26.04 10.51 2.91
N ASN A 298 -26.30 11.53 3.70
CA ASN A 298 -26.56 12.89 3.24
C ASN A 298 -25.41 13.85 3.61
N SER A 299 -25.52 15.10 3.18
CA SER A 299 -24.63 16.16 3.61
C SER A 299 -24.66 16.31 5.14
N GLY A 300 -23.49 16.39 5.78
CA GLY A 300 -23.33 16.50 7.23
C GLY A 300 -23.27 15.17 8.00
N ASP A 301 -23.52 14.01 7.37
CA ASP A 301 -23.51 12.71 8.05
C ASP A 301 -22.09 12.18 8.35
N VAL A 302 -21.22 13.04 8.89
CA VAL A 302 -19.80 12.74 9.15
C VAL A 302 -19.64 11.59 10.15
N ILE A 303 -20.46 11.53 11.22
CA ILE A 303 -20.36 10.49 12.25
C ILE A 303 -20.74 9.12 11.66
N ALA A 304 -21.80 9.06 10.85
CA ALA A 304 -22.20 7.82 10.20
C ALA A 304 -21.12 7.34 9.22
N PHE A 305 -20.49 8.27 8.49
CA PHE A 305 -19.37 7.93 7.61
C PHE A 305 -18.11 7.51 8.38
N ALA A 306 -17.86 8.08 9.58
CA ALA A 306 -16.78 7.64 10.45
C ALA A 306 -16.95 6.16 10.88
N ILE A 307 -18.18 5.73 11.18
CA ILE A 307 -18.49 4.32 11.47
C ILE A 307 -18.17 3.44 10.24
N ILE A 308 -18.53 3.90 9.04
CA ILE A 308 -18.21 3.20 7.79
C ILE A 308 -16.69 3.12 7.61
N CYS A 309 -15.94 4.18 7.90
CA CYS A 309 -14.47 4.16 7.86
C CYS A 309 -13.87 3.13 8.83
N VAL A 310 -14.42 3.00 10.04
CA VAL A 310 -13.99 1.98 11.01
C VAL A 310 -14.23 0.57 10.47
N LEU A 311 -15.44 0.28 9.99
CA LEU A 311 -15.81 -1.05 9.51
C LEU A 311 -15.06 -1.43 8.22
N SER A 312 -15.00 -0.52 7.26
CA SER A 312 -14.29 -0.75 6.00
C SER A 312 -12.77 -0.82 6.20
N GLY A 313 -12.21 0.02 7.11
CA GLY A 313 -10.82 -0.06 7.52
C GLY A 313 -10.48 -1.40 8.15
N ALA A 314 -11.31 -1.88 9.07
CA ALA A 314 -11.15 -3.21 9.66
C ALA A 314 -11.15 -4.31 8.60
N ALA A 315 -12.04 -4.25 7.61
CA ALA A 315 -12.06 -5.22 6.50
C ALA A 315 -10.79 -5.17 5.64
N VAL A 316 -10.27 -3.97 5.35
CA VAL A 316 -9.00 -3.80 4.61
C VAL A 316 -7.83 -4.38 5.39
N GLY A 317 -7.82 -4.31 6.72
CA GLY A 317 -6.81 -4.98 7.55
C GLY A 317 -6.70 -6.49 7.28
N ALA A 318 -7.82 -7.17 7.02
CA ALA A 318 -7.83 -8.58 6.60
C ALA A 318 -7.24 -8.77 5.19
N ASP A 319 -7.64 -7.92 4.24
CA ASP A 319 -7.16 -8.00 2.85
C ASP A 319 -5.64 -7.85 2.77
N MET A 320 -5.08 -6.89 3.49
CA MET A 320 -3.65 -6.58 3.51
C MET A 320 -2.81 -7.67 4.19
N THR A 321 -3.39 -8.41 5.16
CA THR A 321 -2.66 -9.46 5.88
C THR A 321 -2.81 -10.83 5.25
N LEU A 322 -4.04 -11.24 4.92
CA LEU A 322 -4.33 -12.63 4.59
C LEU A 322 -3.97 -12.99 3.15
N ILE A 323 -4.28 -12.14 2.15
CA ILE A 323 -4.02 -12.48 0.75
C ILE A 323 -2.52 -12.54 0.42
N PRO A 324 -1.67 -11.59 0.84
CA PRO A 324 -0.23 -11.70 0.66
C PRO A 324 0.36 -12.91 1.40
N ALA A 325 -0.20 -13.29 2.56
CA ALA A 325 0.25 -14.49 3.30
C ALA A 325 -0.06 -15.78 2.54
N ILE A 326 -1.26 -15.88 1.94
CA ILE A 326 -1.65 -17.01 1.08
C ILE A 326 -0.71 -17.11 -0.14
N PHE A 327 -0.46 -15.97 -0.79
CA PHE A 327 0.46 -15.94 -1.94
C PHE A 327 1.88 -16.35 -1.55
N ALA A 328 2.39 -15.83 -0.43
CA ALA A 328 3.69 -16.20 0.12
C ALA A 328 3.80 -17.71 0.38
N GLN A 329 2.76 -18.29 0.97
CA GLN A 329 2.70 -19.74 1.23
C GLN A 329 2.73 -20.55 -0.07
N ARG A 330 1.96 -20.16 -1.09
CA ARG A 330 1.95 -20.85 -2.39
C ARG A 330 3.29 -20.76 -3.11
N ILE A 331 3.92 -19.58 -3.17
CA ILE A 331 5.26 -19.39 -3.75
C ILE A 331 6.28 -20.29 -3.06
N ALA A 332 6.21 -20.38 -1.72
CA ALA A 332 7.07 -21.26 -0.95
C ALA A 332 6.86 -22.75 -1.28
N HIS A 333 5.60 -23.15 -1.49
CA HIS A 333 5.24 -24.55 -1.80
C HIS A 333 5.71 -24.98 -3.19
N ILE A 334 5.52 -24.15 -4.21
CA ILE A 334 5.95 -24.46 -5.58
C ILE A 334 7.46 -24.26 -5.81
N GLY A 335 8.19 -23.77 -4.80
CA GLY A 335 9.62 -23.51 -4.91
C GLY A 335 10.00 -22.43 -5.92
N ALA A 336 9.06 -21.54 -6.31
CA ALA A 336 9.32 -20.48 -7.26
C ALA A 336 10.19 -19.37 -6.66
N SER A 337 10.80 -18.55 -7.54
CA SER A 337 11.54 -17.35 -7.10
C SER A 337 10.63 -16.40 -6.34
N THR A 338 10.92 -16.20 -5.06
CA THR A 338 10.10 -15.37 -4.17
C THR A 338 10.14 -13.89 -4.57
N THR A 339 11.29 -13.39 -5.02
CA THR A 339 11.47 -12.01 -5.48
C THR A 339 10.68 -11.72 -6.74
N ASP A 340 10.70 -12.64 -7.69
CA ASP A 340 9.93 -12.50 -8.93
C ASP A 340 8.43 -12.62 -8.67
N GLY A 341 8.03 -13.53 -7.78
CA GLY A 341 6.64 -13.67 -7.34
C GLY A 341 6.11 -12.37 -6.73
N PHE A 342 6.87 -11.76 -5.81
CA PHE A 342 6.46 -10.51 -5.19
C PHE A 342 6.64 -9.29 -6.10
N GLY A 343 7.50 -9.35 -7.13
CA GLY A 343 7.50 -8.37 -8.21
C GLY A 343 6.18 -8.38 -9.00
N LEU A 344 5.64 -9.59 -9.33
CA LEU A 344 4.32 -9.73 -9.93
C LEU A 344 3.19 -9.30 -8.99
N TRP A 345 3.29 -9.59 -7.70
CA TRP A 345 2.33 -9.15 -6.69
C TRP A 345 2.26 -7.62 -6.61
N SER A 346 3.41 -6.97 -6.55
CA SER A 346 3.51 -5.50 -6.54
C SER A 346 2.92 -4.89 -7.80
N PHE A 347 3.27 -5.45 -8.97
CA PHE A 347 2.67 -5.06 -10.25
C PHE A 347 1.14 -5.14 -10.20
N VAL A 348 0.57 -6.27 -9.81
CA VAL A 348 -0.88 -6.50 -9.73
C VAL A 348 -1.55 -5.48 -8.81
N SER A 349 -0.98 -5.25 -7.62
CA SER A 349 -1.54 -4.33 -6.63
C SER A 349 -1.55 -2.88 -7.12
N LYS A 350 -0.45 -2.44 -7.74
CA LYS A 350 -0.31 -1.07 -8.27
C LYS A 350 -1.12 -0.85 -9.56
N PHE A 351 -1.22 -1.88 -10.41
CA PHE A 351 -2.02 -1.84 -11.62
C PHE A 351 -3.49 -1.58 -11.30
N SER A 352 -4.04 -2.22 -10.25
CA SER A 352 -5.42 -1.97 -9.80
C SER A 352 -5.65 -0.49 -9.46
N LEU A 353 -4.70 0.16 -8.76
CA LEU A 353 -4.80 1.58 -8.41
C LEU A 353 -4.76 2.50 -9.63
N ALA A 354 -3.81 2.26 -10.54
CA ALA A 354 -3.69 3.06 -11.77
C ALA A 354 -4.93 2.89 -12.66
N PHE A 355 -5.41 1.65 -12.83
CA PHE A 355 -6.56 1.33 -13.67
C PHE A 355 -7.86 1.93 -13.12
N ALA A 356 -8.06 1.92 -11.81
CA ALA A 356 -9.21 2.55 -11.18
C ALA A 356 -9.24 4.06 -11.47
N ALA A 357 -8.14 4.77 -11.31
CA ALA A 357 -8.07 6.21 -11.53
C ALA A 357 -8.39 6.58 -13.01
N VAL A 358 -7.83 5.84 -13.97
CA VAL A 358 -8.03 6.07 -15.41
C VAL A 358 -9.49 5.87 -15.84
N ILE A 359 -10.23 4.97 -15.20
CA ILE A 359 -11.64 4.75 -15.52
C ILE A 359 -12.55 5.70 -14.77
N LEU A 360 -12.31 5.86 -13.46
CA LEU A 360 -13.26 6.56 -12.58
C LEU A 360 -13.27 8.07 -12.81
N LEU A 361 -12.11 8.70 -12.95
CA LEU A 361 -12.05 10.16 -13.09
C LEU A 361 -12.72 10.66 -14.35
N PRO A 362 -12.46 10.09 -15.56
CA PRO A 362 -13.21 10.49 -16.76
C PRO A 362 -14.70 10.15 -16.67
N SER A 363 -15.07 9.04 -16.03
CA SER A 363 -16.49 8.68 -15.86
C SER A 363 -17.25 9.71 -15.01
N LEU A 364 -16.62 10.25 -13.98
CA LEU A 364 -17.19 11.33 -13.14
C LEU A 364 -17.28 12.64 -13.94
N GLU A 365 -16.24 12.99 -14.70
CA GLU A 365 -16.23 14.19 -15.55
C GLU A 365 -17.35 14.15 -16.59
N LEU A 366 -17.55 13.00 -17.25
CA LEU A 366 -18.66 12.78 -18.19
C LEU A 366 -20.04 12.90 -17.52
N ALA A 367 -20.15 12.59 -16.23
CA ALA A 367 -21.35 12.80 -15.44
C ALA A 367 -21.52 14.27 -14.98
N GLY A 368 -20.61 15.15 -15.36
CA GLY A 368 -20.65 16.58 -15.03
C GLY A 368 -20.10 16.91 -13.64
N PHE A 369 -19.38 15.98 -12.99
CA PHE A 369 -18.75 16.23 -11.69
C PHE A 369 -17.52 17.12 -11.85
N ARG A 370 -17.45 18.18 -11.04
CA ARG A 370 -16.33 19.13 -11.00
C ARG A 370 -15.81 19.28 -9.57
N PRO A 371 -14.57 18.83 -9.29
CA PRO A 371 -13.98 19.00 -7.95
C PRO A 371 -13.91 20.49 -7.54
N GLY A 372 -14.18 20.76 -6.26
CA GLY A 372 -14.09 22.12 -5.70
C GLY A 372 -15.17 23.10 -6.15
N GLN A 373 -16.22 22.62 -6.85
CA GLN A 373 -17.35 23.44 -7.28
C GLN A 373 -18.67 22.85 -6.77
N GLU A 374 -19.74 23.64 -6.82
CA GLU A 374 -21.09 23.11 -6.61
C GLU A 374 -21.46 22.15 -7.73
N ASN A 375 -21.83 20.94 -7.37
CA ASN A 375 -22.16 19.86 -8.28
C ASN A 375 -23.66 19.61 -8.34
N SER A 376 -24.17 19.24 -9.51
CA SER A 376 -25.56 18.86 -9.68
C SER A 376 -25.92 17.63 -8.85
N ALA A 377 -27.20 17.47 -8.49
CA ALA A 377 -27.69 16.29 -7.77
C ALA A 377 -27.38 14.98 -8.53
N THR A 378 -27.41 15.03 -9.85
CA THR A 378 -27.07 13.89 -10.73
C THR A 378 -25.59 13.51 -10.59
N ALA A 379 -24.67 14.49 -10.64
CA ALA A 379 -23.23 14.25 -10.50
C ALA A 379 -22.89 13.68 -9.12
N LEU A 380 -23.51 14.23 -8.05
CA LEU A 380 -23.35 13.73 -6.68
C LEU A 380 -23.91 12.28 -6.52
N SER A 381 -25.01 11.97 -7.19
CA SER A 381 -25.57 10.61 -7.18
C SER A 381 -24.63 9.63 -7.88
N VAL A 382 -24.07 9.98 -9.03
CA VAL A 382 -23.08 9.15 -9.74
C VAL A 382 -21.84 8.93 -8.88
N LEU A 383 -21.32 9.98 -8.20
CA LEU A 383 -20.21 9.86 -7.26
C LEU A 383 -20.55 8.86 -6.14
N THR A 384 -21.75 9.00 -5.53
CA THR A 384 -22.21 8.13 -4.43
C THR A 384 -22.34 6.68 -4.88
N TRP A 385 -22.97 6.42 -6.02
CA TRP A 385 -23.13 5.07 -6.55
C TRP A 385 -21.78 4.45 -6.94
N THR A 386 -20.90 5.23 -7.55
CA THR A 386 -19.56 4.75 -7.91
C THR A 386 -18.74 4.42 -6.66
N TYR A 387 -18.81 5.26 -5.64
CA TYR A 387 -18.10 5.05 -4.37
C TYR A 387 -18.62 3.81 -3.60
N ALA A 388 -19.92 3.54 -3.64
CA ALA A 388 -20.55 2.47 -2.87
C ALA A 388 -20.69 1.17 -3.68
N LEU A 389 -21.36 1.19 -4.84
CA LEU A 389 -21.76 -0.02 -5.56
C LEU A 389 -20.63 -0.67 -6.34
N VAL A 390 -19.73 0.11 -6.93
CA VAL A 390 -18.60 -0.45 -7.69
C VAL A 390 -17.70 -1.30 -6.78
N PRO A 391 -17.26 -0.82 -5.61
CA PRO A 391 -16.49 -1.66 -4.68
C PRO A 391 -17.27 -2.88 -4.17
N CYS A 392 -18.58 -2.75 -3.93
CA CYS A 392 -19.42 -3.88 -3.53
C CYS A 392 -19.45 -4.98 -4.61
N GLY A 393 -19.67 -4.59 -5.88
CA GLY A 393 -19.65 -5.52 -7.01
C GLY A 393 -18.30 -6.22 -7.19
N LEU A 394 -17.22 -5.46 -7.07
CA LEU A 394 -15.85 -6.00 -7.12
C LEU A 394 -15.55 -6.95 -5.96
N LYS A 395 -16.05 -6.67 -4.74
CA LYS A 395 -15.93 -7.59 -3.60
C LYS A 395 -16.74 -8.87 -3.79
N LEU A 396 -17.93 -8.79 -4.38
CA LEU A 396 -18.69 -10.00 -4.74
C LEU A 396 -17.92 -10.85 -5.76
N LEU A 397 -17.31 -10.22 -6.77
CA LEU A 397 -16.46 -10.91 -7.72
C LEU A 397 -15.24 -11.53 -7.04
N ALA A 398 -14.60 -10.82 -6.10
CA ALA A 398 -13.49 -11.34 -5.32
C ALA A 398 -13.90 -12.57 -4.48
N ILE A 399 -15.09 -12.56 -3.88
CA ILE A 399 -15.65 -13.73 -3.17
C ILE A 399 -15.83 -14.90 -4.13
N ALA A 400 -16.36 -14.68 -5.33
CA ALA A 400 -16.54 -15.73 -6.34
C ALA A 400 -15.19 -16.33 -6.79
N VAL A 401 -14.18 -15.49 -7.02
CA VAL A 401 -12.81 -15.94 -7.32
C VAL A 401 -12.23 -16.74 -6.15
N LEU A 402 -12.36 -16.24 -4.92
CA LEU A 402 -11.89 -16.92 -3.71
C LEU A 402 -12.50 -18.32 -3.55
N GLN A 403 -13.79 -18.46 -3.87
CA GLN A 403 -14.47 -19.77 -3.78
C GLN A 403 -13.87 -20.80 -4.73
N ARG A 404 -13.49 -20.39 -5.94
CA ARG A 404 -12.88 -21.24 -6.98
C ARG A 404 -11.39 -21.48 -6.77
N THR A 405 -10.71 -20.65 -5.98
CA THR A 405 -9.28 -20.77 -5.70
C THR A 405 -9.02 -21.94 -4.76
N ASP A 406 -8.16 -22.87 -5.16
CA ASP A 406 -7.64 -23.91 -4.27
C ASP A 406 -6.49 -23.32 -3.46
N LEU A 407 -6.66 -23.30 -2.13
CA LEU A 407 -5.68 -22.77 -1.17
C LEU A 407 -4.85 -23.90 -0.50
N ARG A 408 -4.96 -25.13 -1.02
CA ARG A 408 -4.19 -26.28 -0.52
C ARG A 408 -2.76 -26.30 -1.04
#